data_86b1c5a3291518d6767f004f92afe53b
#
_entry.id   86b1c5a3291518d6767f004f92afe53b
#
_cell.length_a   1.000
_cell.length_b   1.000
_cell.length_c   1.000
_cell.angle_alpha   90.00
_cell.angle_beta   90.00
_cell.angle_gamma   90.00
#
_symmetry.space_group_name_H-M   'P 1'
#
loop_
_entity.id
_entity.type
_entity.pdbx_description
1 polymer ?
#
loop_
_entity_poly.entity_id
_entity_poly.type
_entity_poly.pdbx_seq_one_letter_code
_entity_poly.pdbx_strand_id
1 'polypeptide(L)'
;IDDTTIRMIINSPGGSVHAGLAIADTMEQCRSPIHTECRGLAASMGCFLLACGTPGMRYATRRASIMAHQVSSGTSGHIEDQRTAFLHTEALNETLMGELAEKVGMKYEQFMVDCNRDKWMTAIEARDYGKTGFIDGVIGIDAGKLDPKLAHLVKGAKPAGKKGKKAQVEVIQGKAEE
;
A
#
# COMPACT_ATOMS: atom_id res chain seq x y z
N ILE A 1 -27.05 12.66 2.16
CA ILE A 1 -25.68 12.58 1.58
C ILE A 1 -25.59 11.14 1.06
N ASP A 2 -25.37 11.02 -0.22
CA ASP A 2 -25.24 9.73 -0.90
C ASP A 2 -23.94 9.06 -0.43
N ASP A 3 -24.02 7.82 0.05
CA ASP A 3 -22.87 7.00 0.50
C ASP A 3 -22.09 6.43 -0.71
N THR A 4 -21.85 7.25 -1.71
CA THR A 4 -21.14 6.84 -2.92
C THR A 4 -19.66 6.61 -2.59
N THR A 5 -19.11 5.47 -2.99
CA THR A 5 -17.69 5.14 -2.82
C THR A 5 -16.80 6.17 -3.50
N ILE A 6 -15.86 6.73 -2.76
CA ILE A 6 -14.82 7.62 -3.30
C ILE A 6 -13.70 6.74 -3.85
N ARG A 7 -13.32 6.97 -5.10
CA ARG A 7 -12.19 6.27 -5.72
C ARG A 7 -10.97 7.18 -5.75
N MET A 8 -9.91 6.77 -5.05
CA MET A 8 -8.61 7.43 -5.05
C MET A 8 -7.62 6.62 -5.89
N ILE A 9 -7.16 7.19 -6.99
CA ILE A 9 -6.13 6.59 -7.85
C ILE A 9 -4.78 7.19 -7.46
N ILE A 10 -3.80 6.32 -7.15
CA ILE A 10 -2.48 6.71 -6.66
C ILE A 10 -1.43 6.33 -7.70
N ASN A 11 -0.66 7.32 -8.13
CA ASN A 11 0.60 7.18 -8.87
C ASN A 11 1.56 8.21 -8.31
N SER A 12 2.30 7.85 -7.25
CA SER A 12 3.06 8.83 -6.46
C SER A 12 4.35 8.22 -5.88
N PRO A 13 5.48 8.96 -5.93
CA PRO A 13 6.70 8.59 -5.22
C PRO A 13 6.62 8.88 -3.70
N GLY A 14 5.53 9.49 -3.22
CA GLY A 14 5.39 9.99 -1.86
C GLY A 14 5.57 11.50 -1.77
N GLY A 15 6.04 11.99 -0.64
CA GLY A 15 6.23 13.41 -0.38
C GLY A 15 6.15 13.77 1.09
N SER A 16 5.66 14.97 1.42
CA SER A 16 5.57 15.46 2.80
C SER A 16 4.71 14.55 3.68
N VAL A 17 5.28 14.14 4.80
CA VAL A 17 4.60 13.32 5.82
C VAL A 17 3.35 14.04 6.32
N HIS A 18 3.45 15.30 6.70
CA HIS A 18 2.32 16.08 7.23
C HIS A 18 1.18 16.22 6.20
N ALA A 19 1.52 16.44 4.93
CA ALA A 19 0.49 16.47 3.88
C ALA A 19 -0.21 15.12 3.72
N GLY A 20 0.56 14.02 3.78
CA GLY A 20 0.00 12.67 3.71
C GLY A 20 -0.88 12.33 4.92
N LEU A 21 -0.46 12.68 6.13
CA LEU A 21 -1.26 12.50 7.34
C LEU A 21 -2.57 13.29 7.27
N ALA A 22 -2.54 14.55 6.83
CA ALA A 22 -3.76 15.36 6.67
C ALA A 22 -4.76 14.73 5.67
N ILE A 23 -4.24 14.09 4.60
CA ILE A 23 -5.08 13.33 3.66
C ILE A 23 -5.64 12.09 4.34
N ALA A 24 -4.82 11.33 5.08
CA ALA A 24 -5.26 10.12 5.77
C ALA A 24 -6.33 10.42 6.84
N ASP A 25 -6.13 11.47 7.63
CA ASP A 25 -7.13 11.95 8.61
C ASP A 25 -8.46 12.30 7.92
N THR A 26 -8.38 12.95 6.75
CA THR A 26 -9.57 13.27 5.95
C THR A 26 -10.26 12.01 5.44
N MET A 27 -9.48 11.01 4.99
CA MET A 27 -10.01 9.72 4.56
C MET A 27 -10.73 9.00 5.69
N GLU A 28 -10.17 9.01 6.89
CA GLU A 28 -10.76 8.36 8.07
C GLU A 28 -12.06 9.04 8.52
N GLN A 29 -12.16 10.36 8.38
CA GLN A 29 -13.36 11.13 8.72
C GLN A 29 -14.46 11.07 7.65
N CYS A 30 -14.15 10.56 6.45
CA CYS A 30 -15.15 10.38 5.40
C CYS A 30 -16.20 9.34 5.79
N ARG A 31 -17.48 9.67 5.57
CA ARG A 31 -18.58 8.70 5.73
C ARG A 31 -18.62 7.70 4.58
N SER A 32 -18.21 8.12 3.40
CA SER A 32 -18.16 7.27 2.19
C SER A 32 -16.96 6.33 2.25
N PRO A 33 -17.12 5.06 1.87
CA PRO A 33 -15.99 4.15 1.71
C PRO A 33 -14.98 4.70 0.71
N ILE A 34 -13.69 4.48 0.98
CA ILE A 34 -12.60 4.93 0.11
C ILE A 34 -11.93 3.74 -0.55
N HIS A 35 -12.14 3.62 -1.85
CA HIS A 35 -11.43 2.69 -2.71
C HIS A 35 -10.10 3.30 -3.12
N THR A 36 -8.99 2.73 -2.66
CA THR A 36 -7.64 3.11 -3.10
C THR A 36 -7.15 2.18 -4.19
N GLU A 37 -6.51 2.75 -5.22
CA GLU A 37 -6.00 1.99 -6.35
C GLU A 37 -4.63 2.51 -6.79
N CYS A 38 -3.58 1.69 -6.65
CA CYS A 38 -2.27 2.01 -7.20
C CYS A 38 -2.21 1.71 -8.71
N ARG A 39 -1.83 2.73 -9.49
CA ARG A 39 -1.52 2.61 -10.92
C ARG A 39 -0.11 3.15 -11.18
N GLY A 40 0.83 2.27 -11.48
CA GLY A 40 2.22 2.60 -11.66
C GLY A 40 3.00 2.52 -10.36
N LEU A 41 2.98 3.56 -9.52
CA LEU A 41 3.79 3.65 -8.30
C LEU A 41 2.97 4.10 -7.09
N ALA A 42 3.15 3.43 -5.97
CA ALA A 42 2.77 3.93 -4.65
C ALA A 42 3.96 3.75 -3.70
N ALA A 43 4.77 4.80 -3.54
CA ALA A 43 5.96 4.76 -2.70
C ALA A 43 5.84 5.73 -1.52
N SER A 44 6.47 5.40 -0.38
CA SER A 44 6.54 6.27 0.79
C SER A 44 5.12 6.67 1.26
N MET A 45 4.81 7.96 1.38
CA MET A 45 3.45 8.42 1.71
C MET A 45 2.38 7.95 0.72
N GLY A 46 2.73 7.67 -0.53
CA GLY A 46 1.82 7.04 -1.49
C GLY A 46 1.43 5.61 -1.10
N CYS A 47 2.37 4.84 -0.57
CA CYS A 47 2.12 3.51 -0.01
C CYS A 47 1.26 3.60 1.26
N PHE A 48 1.53 4.56 2.12
CA PHE A 48 0.73 4.83 3.32
C PHE A 48 -0.74 5.10 2.97
N LEU A 49 -0.98 6.04 2.06
CA LEU A 49 -2.34 6.38 1.62
C LEU A 49 -3.05 5.21 0.91
N LEU A 50 -2.30 4.39 0.16
CA LEU A 50 -2.84 3.16 -0.44
C LEU A 50 -3.37 2.21 0.64
N ALA A 51 -2.61 2.01 1.70
CA ALA A 51 -2.97 1.16 2.83
C ALA A 51 -4.10 1.74 3.69
N CYS A 52 -4.33 3.07 3.67
CA CYS A 52 -5.41 3.76 4.37
C CYS A 52 -6.79 3.62 3.72
N GLY A 53 -6.89 3.01 2.55
CA GLY A 53 -8.18 2.69 1.94
C GLY A 53 -9.06 1.81 2.84
N THR A 54 -10.37 1.85 2.60
CA THR A 54 -11.32 0.99 3.32
C THR A 54 -10.92 -0.48 3.16
N PRO A 55 -10.83 -1.26 4.25
CA PRO A 55 -10.50 -2.68 4.18
C PRO A 55 -11.41 -3.43 3.18
N GLY A 56 -10.81 -4.25 2.31
CA GLY A 56 -11.49 -4.90 1.19
C GLY A 56 -11.58 -4.06 -0.09
N MET A 57 -11.16 -2.78 -0.03
CA MET A 57 -11.24 -1.84 -1.17
C MET A 57 -9.87 -1.24 -1.56
N ARG A 58 -8.76 -1.91 -1.23
CA ARG A 58 -7.40 -1.48 -1.54
C ARG A 58 -6.85 -2.33 -2.69
N TYR A 59 -6.51 -1.72 -3.81
CA TYR A 59 -6.12 -2.46 -5.01
C TYR A 59 -4.87 -1.88 -5.67
N ALA A 60 -4.23 -2.71 -6.47
CA ALA A 60 -3.18 -2.27 -7.38
C ALA A 60 -3.33 -2.94 -8.75
N THR A 61 -2.88 -2.27 -9.79
CA THR A 61 -2.75 -2.90 -11.11
C THR A 61 -1.57 -3.88 -11.12
N ARG A 62 -1.62 -4.88 -11.99
CA ARG A 62 -0.62 -5.96 -12.07
C ARG A 62 0.84 -5.48 -12.17
N ARG A 63 1.09 -4.34 -12.81
CA ARG A 63 2.44 -3.79 -13.03
C ARG A 63 2.80 -2.69 -12.03
N ALA A 64 1.96 -2.45 -11.04
CA ALA A 64 2.24 -1.44 -10.03
C ALA A 64 3.40 -1.88 -9.13
N SER A 65 4.21 -0.91 -8.73
CA SER A 65 5.25 -1.06 -7.73
C SER A 65 4.80 -0.36 -6.44
N ILE A 66 5.00 -1.01 -5.32
CA ILE A 66 4.68 -0.47 -4.01
C ILE A 66 5.99 -0.43 -3.19
N MET A 67 6.22 0.67 -2.46
CA MET A 67 7.43 0.79 -1.64
C MET A 67 7.11 1.39 -0.28
N ALA A 68 7.47 0.66 0.76
CA ALA A 68 7.44 1.11 2.15
C ALA A 68 8.86 1.36 2.66
N HIS A 69 9.05 2.44 3.39
CA HIS A 69 10.29 2.79 4.04
C HIS A 69 10.05 3.69 5.25
N GLN A 70 11.06 3.84 6.07
CA GLN A 70 11.08 4.77 7.20
C GLN A 70 11.09 6.21 6.72
N VAL A 71 10.68 7.14 7.60
CA VAL A 71 10.73 8.57 7.32
C VAL A 71 12.17 9.00 7.04
N SER A 72 12.37 9.69 5.95
CA SER A 72 13.67 10.32 5.62
C SER A 72 13.62 11.81 5.89
N SER A 73 14.64 12.34 6.52
CA SER A 73 14.79 13.77 6.77
C SER A 73 16.25 14.20 6.66
N GLY A 74 16.45 15.50 6.51
CA GLY A 74 17.76 16.12 6.63
C GLY A 74 17.66 17.30 7.60
N THR A 75 18.69 17.50 8.43
CA THR A 75 18.77 18.61 9.37
C THR A 75 20.05 19.40 9.16
N SER A 76 19.98 20.71 9.39
CA SER A 76 21.12 21.61 9.38
C SER A 76 20.90 22.75 10.41
N GLY A 77 21.94 23.42 10.84
CA GLY A 77 21.85 24.51 11.82
C GLY A 77 22.57 24.18 13.13
N HIS A 78 22.16 24.85 14.23
CA HIS A 78 22.72 24.62 15.56
C HIS A 78 22.42 23.19 16.06
N ILE A 79 23.33 22.66 16.90
CA ILE A 79 23.26 21.26 17.34
C ILE A 79 21.96 20.93 18.08
N GLU A 80 21.45 21.84 18.89
CA GLU A 80 20.19 21.63 19.63
C GLU A 80 18.95 21.70 18.72
N ASP A 81 19.01 22.51 17.66
CA ASP A 81 17.94 22.54 16.64
C ASP A 81 17.91 21.24 15.86
N GLN A 82 19.09 20.70 15.50
CA GLN A 82 19.19 19.39 14.83
C GLN A 82 18.68 18.26 15.72
N ARG A 83 18.99 18.29 17.02
CA ARG A 83 18.48 17.32 17.99
C ARG A 83 16.96 17.35 18.08
N THR A 84 16.39 18.53 18.19
CA THR A 84 14.93 18.73 18.25
C THR A 84 14.26 18.23 16.97
N ALA A 85 14.81 18.55 15.80
CA ALA A 85 14.30 18.09 14.52
C ALA A 85 14.39 16.57 14.36
N PHE A 86 15.49 15.96 14.84
CA PHE A 86 15.66 14.52 14.83
C PHE A 86 14.60 13.82 15.70
N LEU A 87 14.41 14.26 16.95
CA LEU A 87 13.40 13.70 17.86
C LEU A 87 11.98 13.82 17.29
N HIS A 88 11.66 14.93 16.63
CA HIS A 88 10.38 15.09 15.96
C HIS A 88 10.22 14.10 14.79
N THR A 89 11.27 13.93 13.97
CA THR A 89 11.27 12.97 12.87
C THR A 89 11.14 11.54 13.36
N GLU A 90 11.83 11.20 14.46
CA GLU A 90 11.74 9.89 15.10
C GLU A 90 10.30 9.58 15.56
N ALA A 91 9.65 10.52 16.24
CA ALA A 91 8.25 10.38 16.64
C ALA A 91 7.29 10.21 15.45
N LEU A 92 7.50 10.96 14.36
CA LEU A 92 6.75 10.77 13.12
C LEU A 92 6.96 9.39 12.50
N ASN A 93 8.21 8.92 12.54
CA ASN A 93 8.56 7.58 12.03
C ASN A 93 7.85 6.48 12.85
N GLU A 94 7.89 6.57 14.18
CA GLU A 94 7.19 5.62 15.05
C GLU A 94 5.69 5.59 14.75
N THR A 95 5.06 6.74 14.60
CA THR A 95 3.63 6.85 14.27
C THR A 95 3.32 6.17 12.94
N LEU A 96 3.99 6.58 11.86
CA LEU A 96 3.73 6.06 10.51
C LEU A 96 4.02 4.57 10.38
N MET A 97 5.15 4.12 10.90
CA MET A 97 5.54 2.71 10.81
C MET A 97 4.66 1.84 11.71
N GLY A 98 4.20 2.37 12.86
CA GLY A 98 3.24 1.72 13.74
C GLY A 98 1.90 1.50 13.05
N GLU A 99 1.36 2.54 12.43
CA GLU A 99 0.11 2.44 11.68
C GLU A 99 0.20 1.49 10.48
N LEU A 100 1.30 1.54 9.72
CA LEU A 100 1.50 0.60 8.61
C LEU A 100 1.61 -0.85 9.11
N ALA A 101 2.33 -1.10 10.20
CA ALA A 101 2.42 -2.42 10.80
C ALA A 101 1.04 -2.96 11.20
N GLU A 102 0.20 -2.12 11.79
CA GLU A 102 -1.17 -2.46 12.15
C GLU A 102 -2.01 -2.77 10.89
N LYS A 103 -1.95 -1.89 9.88
CA LYS A 103 -2.71 -2.05 8.63
C LYS A 103 -2.37 -3.33 7.86
N VAL A 104 -1.12 -3.80 7.95
CA VAL A 104 -0.68 -5.07 7.34
C VAL A 104 -0.75 -6.27 8.30
N GLY A 105 -1.20 -6.05 9.55
CA GLY A 105 -1.38 -7.09 10.57
C GLY A 105 -0.06 -7.72 11.04
N MET A 106 0.99 -6.93 11.18
CA MET A 106 2.31 -7.35 11.67
C MET A 106 2.65 -6.73 13.03
N LYS A 107 3.60 -7.34 13.74
CA LYS A 107 4.22 -6.71 14.90
C LYS A 107 5.12 -5.58 14.44
N TYR A 108 5.12 -4.46 15.17
CA TYR A 108 5.93 -3.28 14.87
C TYR A 108 7.41 -3.61 14.68
N GLU A 109 8.00 -4.38 15.60
CA GLU A 109 9.44 -4.72 15.57
C GLU A 109 9.81 -5.49 14.30
N GLN A 110 8.96 -6.43 13.87
CA GLN A 110 9.19 -7.19 12.65
C GLN A 110 9.05 -6.30 11.41
N PHE A 111 8.04 -5.43 11.39
CA PHE A 111 7.83 -4.48 10.31
C PHE A 111 9.01 -3.51 10.17
N MET A 112 9.56 -3.01 11.29
CA MET A 112 10.75 -2.16 11.30
C MET A 112 11.99 -2.86 10.77
N VAL A 113 12.17 -4.15 11.05
CA VAL A 113 13.26 -4.97 10.46
C VAL A 113 13.09 -5.06 8.95
N ASP A 114 11.90 -5.35 8.48
CA ASP A 114 11.59 -5.52 7.06
C ASP A 114 11.73 -4.21 6.28
N CYS A 115 11.44 -3.07 6.90
CA CYS A 115 11.51 -1.72 6.34
C CYS A 115 12.78 -0.95 6.78
N ASN A 116 13.82 -1.65 7.27
CA ASN A 116 15.10 -1.01 7.62
C ASN A 116 15.79 -0.36 6.40
N ARG A 117 15.44 -0.79 5.21
CA ARG A 117 15.76 -0.16 3.92
C ARG A 117 14.48 -0.12 3.09
N ASP A 118 14.53 0.56 1.95
CA ASP A 118 13.42 0.62 1.03
C ASP A 118 12.90 -0.78 0.70
N LYS A 119 11.69 -1.08 1.13
CA LYS A 119 11.03 -2.36 0.84
C LYS A 119 10.18 -2.23 -0.40
N TRP A 120 10.76 -2.59 -1.53
CA TRP A 120 10.07 -2.65 -2.81
C TRP A 120 9.27 -3.92 -2.95
N MET A 121 8.06 -3.81 -3.46
CA MET A 121 7.12 -4.91 -3.64
C MET A 121 6.40 -4.80 -4.97
N THR A 122 6.20 -5.93 -5.61
CA THR A 122 5.20 -6.08 -6.67
C THR A 122 3.80 -6.03 -6.07
N ALA A 123 2.78 -5.86 -6.91
CA ALA A 123 1.39 -5.86 -6.45
C ALA A 123 1.01 -7.19 -5.74
N ILE A 124 1.57 -8.33 -6.19
CA ILE A 124 1.31 -9.64 -5.55
C ILE A 124 1.97 -9.70 -4.17
N GLU A 125 3.22 -9.29 -4.06
CA GLU A 125 3.94 -9.27 -2.78
C GLU A 125 3.27 -8.31 -1.78
N ALA A 126 2.80 -7.14 -2.24
CA ALA A 126 2.10 -6.19 -1.39
C ALA A 126 0.73 -6.71 -0.89
N ARG A 127 0.03 -7.53 -1.70
CA ARG A 127 -1.20 -8.21 -1.29
C ARG A 127 -0.93 -9.29 -0.25
N ASP A 128 0.13 -10.05 -0.42
CA ASP A 128 0.44 -11.23 0.40
C ASP A 128 1.35 -10.88 1.60
N TYR A 129 1.67 -9.59 1.80
CA TYR A 129 2.53 -9.13 2.87
C TYR A 129 1.81 -9.06 4.22
N GLY A 130 2.42 -9.60 5.28
CA GLY A 130 1.81 -9.67 6.60
C GLY A 130 0.56 -10.56 6.63
N LYS A 131 -0.42 -10.19 7.44
CA LYS A 131 -1.70 -10.94 7.55
C LYS A 131 -2.78 -10.39 6.63
N THR A 132 -2.76 -9.08 6.39
CA THR A 132 -3.85 -8.34 5.72
C THR A 132 -3.40 -7.62 4.45
N GLY A 133 -2.09 -7.61 4.15
CA GLY A 133 -1.53 -6.94 2.98
C GLY A 133 -1.59 -5.41 3.04
N PHE A 134 -0.80 -4.76 2.20
CA PHE A 134 -0.96 -3.34 1.88
C PHE A 134 -2.19 -3.10 1.00
N ILE A 135 -2.59 -4.12 0.25
CA ILE A 135 -3.74 -4.12 -0.64
C ILE A 135 -4.53 -5.43 -0.49
N ASP A 136 -5.79 -5.39 -0.87
CA ASP A 136 -6.72 -6.51 -0.76
C ASP A 136 -6.79 -7.35 -2.05
N GLY A 137 -6.35 -6.77 -3.18
CA GLY A 137 -6.37 -7.50 -4.45
C GLY A 137 -5.59 -6.84 -5.57
N VAL A 138 -5.27 -7.65 -6.59
CA VAL A 138 -4.58 -7.22 -7.81
C VAL A 138 -5.55 -7.24 -8.97
N ILE A 139 -5.75 -6.06 -9.57
CA ILE A 139 -6.68 -5.87 -10.71
C ILE A 139 -6.21 -6.71 -11.90
N GLY A 140 -7.12 -7.53 -12.41
CA GLY A 140 -6.87 -8.45 -13.51
C GLY A 140 -6.34 -9.83 -13.10
N ILE A 141 -5.99 -10.03 -11.81
CA ILE A 141 -5.60 -11.34 -11.26
C ILE A 141 -6.66 -11.84 -10.29
N ASP A 142 -7.08 -11.01 -9.35
CA ASP A 142 -8.02 -11.36 -8.28
C ASP A 142 -9.47 -10.97 -8.62
N ALA A 143 -9.84 -10.99 -9.89
CA ALA A 143 -11.17 -10.54 -10.37
C ALA A 143 -12.37 -11.21 -9.66
N GLY A 144 -12.16 -12.39 -9.04
CA GLY A 144 -13.19 -13.09 -8.26
C GLY A 144 -13.29 -12.66 -6.79
N LYS A 145 -12.34 -11.82 -6.30
CA LYS A 145 -12.30 -11.30 -4.93
C LYS A 145 -12.74 -9.85 -4.83
N LEU A 146 -12.91 -9.17 -5.97
CA LEU A 146 -13.42 -7.80 -6.00
C LEU A 146 -14.84 -7.75 -5.43
N ASP A 147 -15.09 -6.76 -4.57
CA ASP A 147 -16.46 -6.46 -4.12
C ASP A 147 -17.35 -6.34 -5.36
N PRO A 148 -18.46 -7.11 -5.45
CA PRO A 148 -19.38 -7.07 -6.58
C PRO A 148 -19.88 -5.65 -6.89
N LYS A 149 -19.99 -4.77 -5.90
CA LYS A 149 -20.36 -3.36 -6.05
C LYS A 149 -19.31 -2.53 -6.81
N LEU A 150 -18.05 -2.99 -6.82
CA LEU A 150 -16.94 -2.32 -7.50
C LEU A 150 -16.57 -2.95 -8.85
N ALA A 151 -17.18 -4.09 -9.19
CA ALA A 151 -16.90 -4.81 -10.44
C ALA A 151 -17.10 -3.94 -11.69
N HIS A 152 -18.03 -2.99 -11.65
CA HIS A 152 -18.31 -2.04 -12.74
C HIS A 152 -17.19 -0.98 -12.91
N LEU A 153 -16.39 -0.72 -11.87
CA LEU A 153 -15.28 0.25 -11.92
C LEU A 153 -14.04 -0.32 -12.58
N VAL A 154 -13.97 -1.64 -12.74
CA VAL A 154 -12.83 -2.35 -13.34
C VAL A 154 -13.21 -2.80 -14.75
N LYS A 155 -12.96 -1.94 -15.75
CA LYS A 155 -13.16 -2.32 -17.16
C LYS A 155 -12.28 -3.54 -17.48
N GLY A 156 -12.89 -4.69 -17.77
CA GLY A 156 -12.21 -5.93 -18.15
C GLY A 156 -12.28 -7.08 -17.14
N ALA A 157 -12.91 -6.91 -15.98
CA ALA A 157 -13.25 -8.04 -15.11
C ALA A 157 -14.30 -8.91 -15.77
N LYS A 158 -13.89 -10.08 -16.31
CA LYS A 158 -14.87 -11.11 -16.72
C LYS A 158 -15.54 -11.66 -15.47
N PRO A 159 -16.87 -11.86 -15.46
CA PRO A 159 -17.54 -12.49 -14.32
C PRO A 159 -16.94 -13.89 -14.09
N ALA A 160 -16.77 -14.26 -12.82
CA ALA A 160 -16.23 -15.55 -12.41
C ALA A 160 -17.08 -16.68 -13.01
N GLY A 161 -16.57 -17.29 -14.08
CA GLY A 161 -17.09 -18.54 -14.63
C GLY A 161 -16.80 -19.66 -13.63
N LYS A 162 -17.78 -20.55 -13.42
CA LYS A 162 -17.75 -21.71 -12.54
C LYS A 162 -16.44 -22.49 -12.67
N LYS A 163 -15.86 -22.82 -11.51
CA LYS A 163 -14.78 -23.78 -11.22
C LYS A 163 -14.10 -24.43 -12.46
N GLY A 164 -12.97 -23.88 -12.86
CA GLY A 164 -11.99 -24.50 -13.77
C GLY A 164 -10.74 -24.87 -13.00
N LYS A 165 -10.19 -26.04 -13.29
CA LYS A 165 -9.07 -26.75 -12.65
C LYS A 165 -7.85 -25.85 -12.42
N LYS A 166 -7.15 -26.07 -11.28
CA LYS A 166 -5.84 -25.50 -10.96
C LYS A 166 -4.88 -25.67 -12.16
N ALA A 167 -4.42 -24.58 -12.72
CA ALA A 167 -3.28 -24.57 -13.62
C ALA A 167 -2.02 -24.72 -12.77
N GLN A 168 -1.27 -25.78 -13.02
CA GLN A 168 0.11 -25.94 -12.50
C GLN A 168 0.99 -24.96 -13.27
N VAL A 169 1.72 -24.13 -12.55
CA VAL A 169 2.77 -23.29 -13.12
C VAL A 169 4.06 -24.08 -13.06
N GLU A 170 4.53 -24.56 -14.21
CA GLU A 170 5.90 -25.07 -14.35
C GLU A 170 6.87 -23.88 -14.32
N VAL A 171 7.77 -23.89 -13.35
CA VAL A 171 8.91 -22.98 -13.29
C VAL A 171 10.01 -23.54 -14.19
N ILE A 172 10.22 -22.92 -15.34
CA ILE A 172 11.37 -23.22 -16.20
C ILE A 172 12.60 -22.56 -15.55
N GLN A 173 13.44 -23.37 -14.91
CA GLN A 173 14.78 -22.97 -14.50
C GLN A 173 15.69 -22.97 -15.73
N GLY A 174 16.10 -21.80 -16.19
CA GLY A 174 17.17 -21.64 -17.18
C GLY A 174 18.50 -22.07 -16.56
N LYS A 175 19.14 -23.11 -17.10
CA LYS A 175 20.53 -23.43 -16.82
C LYS A 175 21.42 -22.37 -17.47
N ALA A 176 22.30 -21.77 -16.65
CA ALA A 176 23.46 -21.08 -17.18
C ALA A 176 24.43 -22.15 -17.70
N GLU A 177 24.78 -22.08 -18.96
CA GLU A 177 25.93 -22.79 -19.52
C GLU A 177 27.14 -21.83 -19.50
N GLU A 178 28.29 -22.42 -19.22
CA GLU A 178 29.63 -21.87 -19.03
C GLU A 178 30.15 -20.98 -20.17
#